data_d827b14996a16f924c2b2a7694c82ac2
#
_entry.id   d827b14996a16f924c2b2a7694c82ac2
#
_cell.length_a   1.000
_cell.length_b   1.000
_cell.length_c   1.000
_cell.angle_alpha   90.00
_cell.angle_beta   90.00
_cell.angle_gamma   90.00
#
_symmetry.space_group_name_H-M   'P 1'
#
loop_
_entity.id
_entity.type
_entity.pdbx_description
1 polymer ?
#
loop_
_entity_poly.entity_id
_entity_poly.type
_entity_poly.pdbx_seq_one_letter_code
_entity_poly.pdbx_strand_id
1 'polypeptide(L)'
;MAHSSLEFLTPKHIQVDQSSTTHASVVLEPLERGFGHTLGNALRRILLSSMPGCAIVEAEIDGVLHEYSTIEGVQEDVIEILLNLKGVAVKLNATDEAEISLDVQGPGVVTAADFQLGHDIEIANPEHVIANLNENGQLKLRAQVGRGRGYEPADLRTTDEEESRVIGSLLLDASYSPVRRVAYKVDSARVEQRTDLDKLIIDLETNGTIDPEEAIRRAATILQQQVAVFVDLESEAEVEAV
;
A
#
# COMPACT_ATOMS: atom_id res chain seq x y z
N MET A 1 -36.06 9.61 -25.85
CA MET A 1 -36.06 10.86 -25.08
C MET A 1 -34.70 11.51 -25.36
N ALA A 2 -34.69 12.70 -25.94
CA ALA A 2 -33.43 13.41 -26.21
C ALA A 2 -32.83 13.83 -24.85
N HIS A 3 -31.68 13.29 -24.48
CA HIS A 3 -30.92 13.80 -23.37
C HIS A 3 -30.61 15.27 -23.62
N SER A 4 -30.95 16.14 -22.68
CA SER A 4 -30.57 17.53 -22.70
C SER A 4 -29.05 17.61 -22.86
N SER A 5 -28.56 18.42 -23.81
CA SER A 5 -27.13 18.64 -24.04
C SER A 5 -26.39 19.29 -22.85
N LEU A 6 -27.09 19.55 -21.77
CA LEU A 6 -26.60 20.16 -20.53
C LEU A 6 -26.37 19.13 -19.40
N GLU A 7 -26.84 17.89 -19.54
CA GLU A 7 -26.60 16.85 -18.53
C GLU A 7 -25.28 16.13 -18.81
N PHE A 8 -24.39 16.12 -17.81
CA PHE A 8 -23.16 15.34 -17.87
C PHE A 8 -23.47 13.84 -17.89
N LEU A 9 -22.85 13.12 -18.81
CA LEU A 9 -22.90 11.67 -18.81
C LEU A 9 -22.05 11.15 -17.65
N THR A 10 -22.68 10.42 -16.75
CA THR A 10 -21.99 9.75 -15.64
C THR A 10 -21.91 8.25 -15.93
N PRO A 11 -20.74 7.63 -15.71
CA PRO A 11 -20.61 6.18 -15.86
C PRO A 11 -21.49 5.47 -14.83
N LYS A 12 -22.24 4.46 -15.27
CA LYS A 12 -23.16 3.70 -14.41
C LYS A 12 -22.52 2.44 -13.83
N HIS A 13 -21.50 1.93 -14.48
CA HIS A 13 -20.84 0.68 -14.13
C HIS A 13 -19.33 0.82 -14.28
N ILE A 14 -18.62 0.17 -13.36
CA ILE A 14 -17.17 -0.04 -13.44
C ILE A 14 -16.99 -1.48 -13.93
N GLN A 15 -16.24 -1.65 -15.00
CA GLN A 15 -15.83 -2.97 -15.45
C GLN A 15 -14.46 -3.28 -14.88
N VAL A 16 -14.36 -4.38 -14.12
CA VAL A 16 -13.10 -4.85 -13.52
C VAL A 16 -12.72 -6.12 -14.24
N ASP A 17 -11.56 -6.13 -14.86
CA ASP A 17 -10.92 -7.30 -15.46
C ASP A 17 -9.74 -7.70 -14.58
N GLN A 18 -9.96 -8.68 -13.73
CA GLN A 18 -8.98 -9.16 -12.77
C GLN A 18 -8.17 -10.30 -13.38
N SER A 19 -6.90 -10.05 -13.67
CA SER A 19 -5.98 -11.04 -14.23
C SER A 19 -5.32 -11.92 -13.15
N SER A 20 -5.19 -11.41 -11.93
CA SER A 20 -4.71 -12.16 -10.75
C SER A 20 -5.28 -11.57 -9.46
N THR A 21 -5.01 -12.20 -8.32
CA THR A 21 -5.40 -11.69 -6.99
C THR A 21 -4.80 -10.33 -6.66
N THR A 22 -3.70 -9.96 -7.31
CA THR A 22 -2.94 -8.73 -7.06
C THR A 22 -2.98 -7.75 -8.21
N HIS A 23 -3.51 -8.13 -9.38
CA HIS A 23 -3.50 -7.30 -10.59
C HIS A 23 -4.87 -7.23 -11.25
N ALA A 24 -5.35 -6.03 -11.51
CA ALA A 24 -6.58 -5.77 -12.23
C ALA A 24 -6.47 -4.57 -13.16
N SER A 25 -7.22 -4.63 -14.25
CA SER A 25 -7.51 -3.51 -15.15
C SER A 25 -8.95 -3.04 -14.91
N VAL A 26 -9.11 -1.77 -14.57
CA VAL A 26 -10.40 -1.18 -14.28
C VAL A 26 -10.77 -0.17 -15.35
N VAL A 27 -11.93 -0.38 -15.97
CA VAL A 27 -12.44 0.45 -17.06
C VAL A 27 -13.63 1.25 -16.57
N LEU A 28 -13.58 2.54 -16.80
CA LEU A 28 -14.65 3.49 -16.50
C LEU A 28 -15.03 4.24 -17.78
N GLU A 29 -16.23 3.99 -18.27
CA GLU A 29 -16.81 4.64 -19.46
C GLU A 29 -18.34 4.70 -19.40
N PRO A 30 -19.01 5.69 -20.04
CA PRO A 30 -18.44 6.86 -20.70
C PRO A 30 -18.14 7.99 -19.70
N LEU A 31 -17.10 8.77 -19.96
CA LEU A 31 -16.81 10.02 -19.25
C LEU A 31 -16.89 11.19 -20.23
N GLU A 32 -17.25 12.37 -19.76
CA GLU A 32 -17.16 13.59 -20.56
C GLU A 32 -15.70 13.89 -20.90
N ARG A 33 -15.49 14.53 -22.04
CA ARG A 33 -14.16 14.85 -22.58
C ARG A 33 -13.30 15.58 -21.56
N GLY A 34 -12.09 15.06 -21.32
CA GLY A 34 -11.10 15.60 -20.37
C GLY A 34 -11.21 15.02 -18.96
N PHE A 35 -12.36 14.46 -18.55
CA PHE A 35 -12.52 13.85 -17.23
C PHE A 35 -11.68 12.58 -17.05
N GLY A 36 -11.42 11.85 -18.12
CA GLY A 36 -10.55 10.68 -18.08
C GLY A 36 -9.16 11.01 -17.53
N HIS A 37 -8.52 12.07 -18.00
CA HIS A 37 -7.22 12.51 -17.50
C HIS A 37 -7.29 13.09 -16.10
N THR A 38 -8.32 13.87 -15.79
CA THR A 38 -8.50 14.48 -14.47
C THR A 38 -8.66 13.41 -13.40
N LEU A 39 -9.59 12.47 -13.58
CA LEU A 39 -9.85 11.40 -12.64
C LEU A 39 -8.71 10.38 -12.59
N GLY A 40 -8.15 10.01 -13.75
CA GLY A 40 -7.05 9.08 -13.84
C GLY A 40 -5.81 9.56 -13.08
N ASN A 41 -5.44 10.83 -13.23
CA ASN A 41 -4.32 11.40 -12.50
C ASN A 41 -4.61 11.53 -11.00
N ALA A 42 -5.80 11.98 -10.62
CA ALA A 42 -6.18 12.12 -9.22
C ALA A 42 -6.19 10.75 -8.51
N LEU A 43 -6.85 9.75 -9.08
CA LEU A 43 -6.91 8.40 -8.52
C LEU A 43 -5.53 7.75 -8.45
N ARG A 44 -4.71 7.88 -9.50
CA ARG A 44 -3.33 7.38 -9.49
C ARG A 44 -2.53 7.97 -8.33
N ARG A 45 -2.61 9.26 -8.09
CA ARG A 45 -1.88 9.93 -6.99
C ARG A 45 -2.36 9.44 -5.63
N ILE A 46 -3.66 9.32 -5.43
CA ILE A 46 -4.24 8.85 -4.18
C ILE A 46 -3.85 7.39 -3.92
N LEU A 47 -3.95 6.52 -4.93
CA LEU A 47 -3.56 5.11 -4.84
C LEU A 47 -2.10 4.93 -4.43
N LEU A 48 -1.19 5.76 -4.91
CA LEU A 48 0.24 5.65 -4.60
C LEU A 48 0.65 6.30 -3.27
N SER A 49 -0.02 7.38 -2.85
CA SER A 49 0.46 8.21 -1.73
C SER A 49 -0.46 8.24 -0.50
N SER A 50 -1.74 7.88 -0.65
CA SER A 50 -2.73 8.14 0.39
C SER A 50 -3.42 6.89 0.93
N MET A 51 -3.13 5.73 0.35
CA MET A 51 -3.70 4.47 0.80
C MET A 51 -3.08 4.05 2.14
N PRO A 52 -3.91 3.71 3.15
CA PRO A 52 -3.39 3.13 4.39
C PRO A 52 -2.90 1.71 4.16
N GLY A 53 -1.85 1.34 4.85
CA GLY A 53 -1.29 0.01 4.84
C GLY A 53 -0.43 -0.25 6.07
N CYS A 54 0.29 -1.38 6.07
CA CYS A 54 1.16 -1.78 7.16
C CYS A 54 2.56 -2.09 6.63
N ALA A 55 3.56 -1.87 7.47
CA ALA A 55 4.96 -2.17 7.15
C ALA A 55 5.71 -2.56 8.42
N ILE A 56 6.79 -3.30 8.24
CA ILE A 56 7.77 -3.52 9.31
C ILE A 56 8.54 -2.21 9.48
N VAL A 57 8.53 -1.68 10.71
CA VAL A 57 9.10 -0.36 11.04
C VAL A 57 10.39 -0.47 11.83
N GLU A 58 10.56 -1.58 12.56
CA GLU A 58 11.69 -1.85 13.43
C GLU A 58 11.98 -3.35 13.45
N ALA A 59 13.25 -3.73 13.54
CA ALA A 59 13.67 -5.11 13.69
C ALA A 59 14.79 -5.21 14.73
N GLU A 60 14.75 -6.27 15.53
CA GLU A 60 15.79 -6.66 16.49
C GLU A 60 16.27 -8.05 16.10
N ILE A 61 17.57 -8.20 15.82
CA ILE A 61 18.18 -9.47 15.44
C ILE A 61 19.14 -9.89 16.56
N ASP A 62 19.00 -11.12 17.03
CA ASP A 62 19.86 -11.63 18.12
C ASP A 62 21.34 -11.61 17.73
N GLY A 63 22.17 -11.02 18.60
CA GLY A 63 23.60 -10.87 18.36
C GLY A 63 24.02 -9.73 17.43
N VAL A 64 23.07 -8.90 16.94
CA VAL A 64 23.33 -7.77 16.06
C VAL A 64 23.10 -6.45 16.81
N LEU A 65 24.08 -5.54 16.72
CA LEU A 65 23.99 -4.22 17.35
C LEU A 65 23.84 -3.06 16.37
N HIS A 66 24.15 -3.29 15.09
CA HIS A 66 24.07 -2.27 14.03
C HIS A 66 23.91 -2.94 12.66
N GLU A 67 23.40 -2.21 11.70
CA GLU A 67 23.06 -2.70 10.35
C GLU A 67 24.26 -3.15 9.49
N TYR A 68 25.45 -2.69 9.81
CA TYR A 68 26.68 -3.06 9.07
C TYR A 68 27.35 -4.34 9.59
N SER A 69 26.58 -5.20 10.23
CA SER A 69 27.05 -6.48 10.78
C SER A 69 26.79 -7.63 9.80
N THR A 70 27.47 -8.73 10.05
CA THR A 70 27.21 -10.04 9.42
C THR A 70 26.86 -11.05 10.50
N ILE A 71 26.02 -12.03 10.16
CA ILE A 71 25.58 -13.10 11.08
C ILE A 71 26.27 -14.39 10.66
N GLU A 72 26.89 -15.08 11.61
CA GLU A 72 27.57 -16.35 11.32
C GLU A 72 26.55 -17.40 10.83
N GLY A 73 26.85 -18.02 9.70
CA GLY A 73 25.98 -19.04 9.11
C GLY A 73 24.79 -18.51 8.32
N VAL A 74 24.65 -17.20 8.15
CA VAL A 74 23.68 -16.55 7.25
C VAL A 74 24.42 -16.03 6.02
N GLN A 75 23.83 -16.21 4.84
CA GLN A 75 24.46 -15.80 3.58
C GLN A 75 24.40 -14.30 3.38
N GLU A 76 23.26 -13.70 3.69
CA GLU A 76 22.97 -12.28 3.56
C GLU A 76 23.58 -11.49 4.73
N ASP A 77 24.01 -10.26 4.47
CA ASP A 77 24.34 -9.31 5.54
C ASP A 77 23.06 -8.73 6.17
N VAL A 78 23.23 -8.04 7.29
CA VAL A 78 22.09 -7.45 8.03
C VAL A 78 21.33 -6.44 7.17
N ILE A 79 22.02 -5.64 6.35
CA ILE A 79 21.37 -4.66 5.46
C ILE A 79 20.48 -5.39 4.45
N GLU A 80 20.94 -6.47 3.85
CA GLU A 80 20.16 -7.26 2.90
C GLU A 80 18.93 -7.88 3.59
N ILE A 81 19.08 -8.39 4.82
CA ILE A 81 17.95 -8.89 5.62
C ILE A 81 16.93 -7.77 5.85
N LEU A 82 17.37 -6.57 6.26
CA LEU A 82 16.47 -5.42 6.47
C LEU A 82 15.75 -5.02 5.19
N LEU A 83 16.44 -5.03 4.04
CA LEU A 83 15.82 -4.75 2.74
C LEU A 83 14.80 -5.84 2.35
N ASN A 84 15.08 -7.10 2.65
CA ASN A 84 14.14 -8.20 2.42
C ASN A 84 12.92 -8.06 3.34
N LEU A 85 13.09 -7.67 4.60
CA LEU A 85 11.98 -7.40 5.52
C LEU A 85 11.03 -6.30 5.02
N LYS A 86 11.55 -5.26 4.35
CA LYS A 86 10.71 -4.23 3.70
C LYS A 86 9.82 -4.79 2.59
N GLY A 87 10.17 -5.93 2.01
CA GLY A 87 9.39 -6.61 0.98
C GLY A 87 8.24 -7.47 1.53
N VAL A 88 8.17 -7.71 2.84
CA VAL A 88 7.11 -8.51 3.46
C VAL A 88 5.80 -7.72 3.47
N ALA A 89 4.76 -8.28 2.86
CA ALA A 89 3.44 -7.68 2.76
C ALA A 89 2.58 -8.09 3.97
N VAL A 90 2.57 -7.25 5.00
CA VAL A 90 1.84 -7.49 6.25
C VAL A 90 0.51 -6.76 6.26
N LYS A 91 -0.51 -7.39 6.84
CA LYS A 91 -1.83 -6.80 7.07
C LYS A 91 -2.19 -6.94 8.55
N LEU A 92 -2.55 -5.82 9.18
CA LEU A 92 -3.10 -5.75 10.53
C LEU A 92 -4.62 -5.59 10.47
N ASN A 93 -5.37 -6.44 11.17
CA ASN A 93 -6.83 -6.42 11.13
C ASN A 93 -7.42 -5.49 12.20
N ALA A 94 -7.06 -5.61 13.47
CA ALA A 94 -7.71 -4.89 14.56
C ALA A 94 -6.80 -3.86 15.27
N THR A 95 -5.48 -4.04 15.24
CA THR A 95 -4.52 -3.19 15.94
C THR A 95 -3.78 -2.27 14.97
N ASP A 96 -3.22 -1.18 15.48
CA ASP A 96 -2.36 -0.27 14.69
C ASP A 96 -0.88 -0.65 14.77
N GLU A 97 -0.50 -1.43 15.78
CA GLU A 97 0.84 -1.95 15.98
C GLU A 97 0.78 -3.41 16.42
N ALA A 98 1.77 -4.21 16.02
CA ALA A 98 1.92 -5.58 16.45
C ALA A 98 3.36 -6.06 16.31
N GLU A 99 3.74 -7.04 17.13
CA GLU A 99 5.04 -7.69 17.08
C GLU A 99 4.93 -9.05 16.39
N ILE A 100 5.90 -9.35 15.53
CA ILE A 100 6.10 -10.66 14.90
C ILE A 100 7.50 -11.15 15.24
N SER A 101 7.68 -12.45 15.35
CA SER A 101 8.97 -13.06 15.68
C SER A 101 9.28 -14.22 14.75
N LEU A 102 10.57 -14.50 14.59
CA LEU A 102 11.07 -15.58 13.77
C LEU A 102 12.24 -16.22 14.50
N ASP A 103 12.27 -17.56 14.58
CA ASP A 103 13.39 -18.33 15.14
C ASP A 103 13.57 -19.60 14.30
N VAL A 104 14.55 -19.55 13.37
CA VAL A 104 14.83 -20.63 12.41
C VAL A 104 16.27 -21.05 12.52
N GLN A 105 16.52 -22.37 12.54
CA GLN A 105 17.84 -22.98 12.47
C GLN A 105 18.03 -23.63 11.10
N GLY A 106 19.21 -23.43 10.51
CA GLY A 106 19.57 -23.96 9.20
C GLY A 106 19.84 -25.48 9.18
N PRO A 107 20.17 -26.01 7.99
CA PRO A 107 20.28 -25.28 6.72
C PRO A 107 18.91 -25.10 6.03
N GLY A 108 18.73 -23.99 5.35
CA GLY A 108 17.50 -23.75 4.56
C GLY A 108 17.26 -22.29 4.20
N VAL A 109 16.21 -22.09 3.41
CA VAL A 109 15.73 -20.75 3.05
C VAL A 109 14.72 -20.31 4.10
N VAL A 110 14.94 -19.12 4.66
CA VAL A 110 14.02 -18.47 5.58
C VAL A 110 13.09 -17.60 4.77
N THR A 111 11.79 -17.79 4.96
CA THR A 111 10.75 -17.06 4.22
C THR A 111 9.82 -16.32 5.18
N ALA A 112 8.96 -15.48 4.64
CA ALA A 112 7.96 -14.77 5.44
C ALA A 112 6.92 -15.73 6.10
N ALA A 113 6.79 -16.97 5.61
CA ALA A 113 5.95 -17.99 6.23
C ALA A 113 6.47 -18.48 7.59
N ASP A 114 7.77 -18.32 7.86
CA ASP A 114 8.41 -18.77 9.10
C ASP A 114 8.17 -17.82 10.28
N PHE A 115 7.54 -16.66 10.05
CA PHE A 115 7.14 -15.77 11.13
C PHE A 115 6.06 -16.37 12.00
N GLN A 116 6.25 -16.26 13.30
CA GLN A 116 5.21 -16.50 14.29
C GLN A 116 4.30 -15.28 14.37
N LEU A 117 3.06 -15.45 13.91
CA LEU A 117 2.08 -14.40 13.78
C LEU A 117 1.08 -14.43 14.95
N GLY A 118 0.70 -13.26 15.44
CA GLY A 118 -0.46 -13.11 16.33
C GLY A 118 -1.78 -13.29 15.56
N HIS A 119 -2.90 -13.31 16.29
CA HIS A 119 -4.24 -13.54 15.72
C HIS A 119 -4.69 -12.45 14.75
N ASP A 120 -4.17 -11.24 14.89
CA ASP A 120 -4.60 -10.06 14.11
C ASP A 120 -3.68 -9.74 12.93
N ILE A 121 -2.70 -10.61 12.63
CA ILE A 121 -1.68 -10.38 11.62
C ILE A 121 -1.78 -11.43 10.52
N GLU A 122 -1.75 -10.98 9.28
CA GLU A 122 -1.70 -11.82 8.09
C GLU A 122 -0.53 -11.39 7.20
N ILE A 123 0.16 -12.35 6.57
CA ILE A 123 1.18 -12.10 5.56
C ILE A 123 0.63 -12.50 4.20
N ALA A 124 0.59 -11.57 3.25
CA ALA A 124 0.05 -11.78 1.92
C ALA A 124 1.03 -12.48 0.96
N ASN A 125 2.34 -12.41 1.24
CA ASN A 125 3.39 -13.01 0.42
C ASN A 125 4.28 -13.97 1.24
N PRO A 126 3.76 -15.10 1.73
CA PRO A 126 4.49 -16.01 2.62
C PRO A 126 5.76 -16.62 1.98
N GLU A 127 5.83 -16.68 0.66
CA GLU A 127 6.99 -17.20 -0.08
C GLU A 127 8.15 -16.20 -0.22
N HIS A 128 7.99 -14.98 0.30
CA HIS A 128 9.02 -13.96 0.21
C HIS A 128 10.26 -14.36 1.03
N VAL A 129 11.41 -14.44 0.36
CA VAL A 129 12.68 -14.87 0.98
C VAL A 129 13.25 -13.73 1.83
N ILE A 130 13.66 -14.06 3.06
CA ILE A 130 14.28 -13.15 4.01
C ILE A 130 15.80 -13.39 4.06
N ALA A 131 16.22 -14.66 4.22
CA ALA A 131 17.62 -15.03 4.31
C ALA A 131 17.83 -16.50 3.94
N ASN A 132 19.10 -16.87 3.66
CA ASN A 132 19.53 -18.24 3.44
C ASN A 132 20.49 -18.67 4.54
N LEU A 133 20.18 -19.80 5.22
CA LEU A 133 20.97 -20.33 6.31
C LEU A 133 21.83 -21.51 5.86
N ASN A 134 23.08 -21.55 6.35
CA ASN A 134 23.97 -22.69 6.27
C ASN A 134 23.68 -23.73 7.37
N GLU A 135 24.42 -24.85 7.38
CA GLU A 135 24.24 -25.95 8.35
C GLU A 135 24.31 -25.52 9.82
N ASN A 136 25.09 -24.50 10.16
CA ASN A 136 25.27 -23.98 11.51
C ASN A 136 24.58 -22.62 11.71
N GLY A 137 23.84 -22.12 10.71
CA GLY A 137 23.19 -20.83 10.75
C GLY A 137 21.94 -20.85 11.64
N GLN A 138 21.75 -19.79 12.39
CA GLN A 138 20.53 -19.50 13.11
C GLN A 138 20.13 -18.04 12.88
N LEU A 139 18.86 -17.80 12.59
CA LEU A 139 18.31 -16.46 12.51
C LEU A 139 17.15 -16.35 13.51
N LYS A 140 17.36 -15.49 14.53
CA LYS A 140 16.35 -15.14 15.50
C LYS A 140 16.11 -13.65 15.44
N LEU A 141 14.86 -13.28 15.13
CA LEU A 141 14.48 -11.92 14.82
C LEU A 141 13.13 -11.60 15.44
N ARG A 142 12.99 -10.38 15.97
CA ARG A 142 11.73 -9.77 16.33
C ARG A 142 11.54 -8.55 15.45
N ALA A 143 10.32 -8.32 14.97
CA ALA A 143 10.03 -7.16 14.16
C ALA A 143 8.72 -6.51 14.61
N GLN A 144 8.73 -5.19 14.66
CA GLN A 144 7.54 -4.40 14.95
C GLN A 144 6.90 -3.99 13.64
N VAL A 145 5.60 -4.21 13.53
CA VAL A 145 4.75 -3.83 12.41
C VAL A 145 3.91 -2.64 12.82
N GLY A 146 3.93 -1.58 12.04
CA GLY A 146 3.10 -0.40 12.25
C GLY A 146 2.15 -0.15 11.08
N ARG A 147 1.07 0.57 11.35
CA ARG A 147 0.12 1.06 10.34
C ARG A 147 0.40 2.51 10.01
N GLY A 148 0.37 2.85 8.72
CA GLY A 148 0.62 4.22 8.28
C GLY A 148 0.15 4.46 6.85
N ARG A 149 0.66 5.52 6.22
CA ARG A 149 0.34 5.91 4.83
C ARG A 149 1.57 6.40 4.10
N GLY A 150 1.70 5.99 2.84
CA GLY A 150 2.77 6.45 1.98
C GLY A 150 4.13 5.89 2.39
N TYR A 151 5.15 6.76 2.42
CA TYR A 151 6.52 6.42 2.79
C TYR A 151 6.98 7.28 3.95
N GLU A 152 7.54 6.66 4.96
CA GLU A 152 8.06 7.31 6.16
C GLU A 152 9.51 6.88 6.41
N PRO A 153 10.49 7.81 6.25
CA PRO A 153 11.88 7.53 6.56
C PRO A 153 12.08 7.22 8.05
N ALA A 154 13.02 6.34 8.35
CA ALA A 154 13.39 6.00 9.71
C ALA A 154 13.84 7.23 10.54
N ASP A 155 14.56 8.16 9.90
CA ASP A 155 15.09 9.38 10.54
C ASP A 155 13.98 10.28 11.11
N LEU A 156 12.80 10.33 10.48
CA LEU A 156 11.69 11.16 10.97
C LEU A 156 11.05 10.61 12.25
N ARG A 157 11.10 9.28 12.45
CA ARG A 157 10.60 8.63 13.68
C ARG A 157 11.59 8.73 14.83
N THR A 158 12.83 9.09 14.54
CA THR A 158 13.93 9.18 15.52
C THR A 158 13.76 10.33 16.51
N THR A 159 13.07 11.40 16.12
CA THR A 159 13.08 12.69 16.85
C THR A 159 12.30 12.65 18.17
N ASP A 160 11.30 11.78 18.31
CA ASP A 160 10.42 11.78 19.49
C ASP A 160 10.76 10.73 20.55
N GLU A 161 11.64 9.75 20.26
CA GLU A 161 11.86 8.58 21.13
C GLU A 161 13.34 8.25 21.43
N GLU A 162 14.27 9.16 21.19
CA GLU A 162 15.72 8.89 21.41
C GLU A 162 16.07 8.47 22.84
N GLU A 163 15.26 8.82 23.84
CA GLU A 163 15.55 8.52 25.26
C GLU A 163 15.16 7.07 25.70
N SER A 164 14.40 6.30 24.89
CA SER A 164 13.88 4.99 25.29
C SER A 164 14.27 3.81 24.38
N ARG A 165 15.20 4.01 23.43
CA ARG A 165 15.57 2.94 22.50
C ARG A 165 16.29 1.79 23.15
N VAL A 166 15.86 0.58 22.79
CA VAL A 166 16.58 -0.65 23.13
C VAL A 166 17.86 -0.72 22.30
N ILE A 167 18.99 -0.99 22.95
CA ILE A 167 20.26 -1.19 22.25
C ILE A 167 20.14 -2.41 21.35
N GLY A 168 20.45 -2.25 20.03
CA GLY A 168 20.31 -3.30 19.01
C GLY A 168 19.02 -3.23 18.20
N SER A 169 18.16 -2.26 18.44
CA SER A 169 17.00 -1.96 17.60
C SER A 169 17.45 -1.32 16.30
N LEU A 170 17.05 -1.93 15.17
CA LEU A 170 17.33 -1.51 13.81
C LEU A 170 16.07 -0.92 13.19
N LEU A 171 16.12 0.37 12.86
CA LEU A 171 14.99 1.05 12.24
C LEU A 171 14.95 0.83 10.73
N LEU A 172 13.76 0.60 10.22
CA LEU A 172 13.52 0.47 8.79
C LEU A 172 12.69 1.67 8.29
N ASP A 173 13.03 2.16 7.09
CA ASP A 173 12.10 3.04 6.38
C ASP A 173 10.81 2.29 6.06
N ALA A 174 9.69 2.85 6.45
CA ALA A 174 8.39 2.22 6.25
C ALA A 174 7.76 2.63 4.91
N SER A 175 7.46 1.64 4.06
CA SER A 175 6.64 1.82 2.86
C SER A 175 5.28 1.18 3.10
N TYR A 176 4.33 1.99 3.56
CA TYR A 176 3.00 1.50 3.94
C TYR A 176 2.07 1.24 2.76
N SER A 177 2.37 1.80 1.56
CA SER A 177 1.47 1.71 0.43
C SER A 177 1.21 0.25 0.02
N PRO A 178 -0.07 -0.21 0.03
CA PRO A 178 -0.41 -1.55 -0.46
C PRO A 178 -0.39 -1.64 -1.99
N VAL A 179 -0.20 -0.51 -2.67
CA VAL A 179 -0.21 -0.40 -4.12
C VAL A 179 1.22 -0.30 -4.63
N ARG A 180 1.63 -1.25 -5.48
CA ARG A 180 2.97 -1.32 -6.07
C ARG A 180 3.07 -0.50 -7.35
N ARG A 181 2.07 -0.61 -8.21
CA ARG A 181 2.08 0.05 -9.51
C ARG A 181 0.69 0.51 -9.91
N VAL A 182 0.60 1.72 -10.45
CA VAL A 182 -0.60 2.26 -11.08
C VAL A 182 -0.23 2.93 -12.39
N ALA A 183 -0.84 2.49 -13.47
CA ALA A 183 -0.81 3.17 -14.74
C ALA A 183 -2.25 3.51 -15.17
N TYR A 184 -2.46 4.59 -15.90
CA TYR A 184 -3.75 4.85 -16.51
C TYR A 184 -3.59 5.28 -17.97
N LYS A 185 -4.60 4.96 -18.75
CA LYS A 185 -4.73 5.32 -20.16
C LYS A 185 -6.12 5.89 -20.40
N VAL A 186 -6.21 6.87 -21.29
CA VAL A 186 -7.48 7.43 -21.74
C VAL A 186 -7.63 7.15 -23.22
N ASP A 187 -8.67 6.40 -23.55
CA ASP A 187 -9.07 6.10 -24.91
C ASP A 187 -10.38 6.84 -25.24
N SER A 188 -10.76 6.88 -26.52
CA SER A 188 -12.05 7.45 -26.93
C SER A 188 -13.18 6.45 -26.68
N ALA A 189 -14.26 6.92 -26.10
CA ALA A 189 -15.52 6.17 -25.97
C ALA A 189 -16.58 6.71 -26.98
N ARG A 190 -17.48 5.82 -27.39
CA ARG A 190 -18.60 6.17 -28.23
C ARG A 190 -19.90 5.76 -27.58
N VAL A 191 -20.81 6.73 -27.47
CA VAL A 191 -22.19 6.48 -27.04
C VAL A 191 -23.13 7.07 -28.10
N GLU A 192 -23.83 6.22 -28.82
CA GLU A 192 -24.73 6.58 -29.92
C GLU A 192 -24.01 7.42 -31.00
N GLN A 193 -24.34 8.73 -31.10
CA GLN A 193 -23.72 9.66 -32.05
C GLN A 193 -22.55 10.45 -31.46
N ARG A 194 -22.35 10.40 -30.15
CA ARG A 194 -21.22 11.07 -29.49
C ARG A 194 -19.97 10.20 -29.56
N THR A 195 -18.92 10.73 -30.14
CA THR A 195 -17.62 10.07 -30.29
C THR A 195 -16.49 10.80 -29.55
N ASP A 196 -16.86 11.86 -28.84
CA ASP A 196 -15.95 12.78 -28.14
C ASP A 196 -15.81 12.46 -26.62
N LEU A 197 -16.25 11.28 -26.21
CA LEU A 197 -16.24 10.85 -24.82
C LEU A 197 -14.92 10.13 -24.47
N ASP A 198 -14.56 10.18 -23.20
CA ASP A 198 -13.38 9.50 -22.67
C ASP A 198 -13.74 8.11 -22.09
N LYS A 199 -12.81 7.18 -22.29
CA LYS A 199 -12.75 5.88 -21.64
C LYS A 199 -11.48 5.85 -20.79
N LEU A 200 -11.62 5.79 -19.48
CA LEU A 200 -10.51 5.68 -18.54
C LEU A 200 -10.24 4.21 -18.25
N ILE A 201 -9.00 3.80 -18.44
CA ILE A 201 -8.49 2.47 -18.12
C ILE A 201 -7.41 2.65 -17.06
N ILE A 202 -7.57 2.03 -15.90
CA ILE A 202 -6.59 2.04 -14.80
C ILE A 202 -6.05 0.63 -14.64
N ASP A 203 -4.75 0.48 -14.79
CA ASP A 203 -4.01 -0.75 -14.56
C ASP A 203 -3.36 -0.68 -13.17
N LEU A 204 -3.71 -1.59 -12.29
CA LEU A 204 -3.38 -1.56 -10.87
C LEU A 204 -2.76 -2.87 -10.41
N GLU A 205 -1.62 -2.76 -9.72
CA GLU A 205 -0.95 -3.88 -9.06
C GLU A 205 -0.78 -3.60 -7.57
N THR A 206 -1.27 -4.52 -6.73
CA THR A 206 -1.16 -4.46 -5.27
C THR A 206 -0.12 -5.44 -4.74
N ASN A 207 0.21 -5.33 -3.46
CA ASN A 207 1.08 -6.28 -2.77
C ASN A 207 0.34 -7.50 -2.19
N GLY A 208 -0.98 -7.62 -2.42
CA GLY A 208 -1.83 -8.70 -1.95
C GLY A 208 -2.52 -8.43 -0.60
N THR A 209 -2.18 -7.38 0.12
CA THR A 209 -2.86 -7.02 1.38
C THR A 209 -4.23 -6.38 1.18
N ILE A 210 -4.49 -5.87 -0.03
CA ILE A 210 -5.77 -5.31 -0.44
C ILE A 210 -6.13 -5.81 -1.85
N ASP A 211 -7.41 -6.08 -2.05
CA ASP A 211 -7.94 -6.39 -3.38
C ASP A 211 -7.89 -5.14 -4.29
N PRO A 212 -7.50 -5.27 -5.58
CA PRO A 212 -7.42 -4.13 -6.49
C PRO A 212 -8.73 -3.34 -6.65
N GLU A 213 -9.88 -4.00 -6.69
CA GLU A 213 -11.19 -3.34 -6.75
C GLU A 213 -11.46 -2.52 -5.50
N GLU A 214 -11.18 -3.08 -4.33
CA GLU A 214 -11.32 -2.39 -3.05
C GLU A 214 -10.36 -1.20 -2.95
N ALA A 215 -9.14 -1.31 -3.47
CA ALA A 215 -8.18 -0.22 -3.49
C ALA A 215 -8.72 0.99 -4.27
N ILE A 216 -9.32 0.77 -5.45
CA ILE A 216 -9.93 1.85 -6.24
C ILE A 216 -11.13 2.46 -5.54
N ARG A 217 -11.99 1.65 -4.91
CA ARG A 217 -13.13 2.15 -4.13
C ARG A 217 -12.68 3.06 -2.99
N ARG A 218 -11.67 2.64 -2.24
CA ARG A 218 -11.10 3.47 -1.16
C ARG A 218 -10.48 4.75 -1.68
N ALA A 219 -9.73 4.69 -2.78
CA ALA A 219 -9.15 5.87 -3.40
C ALA A 219 -10.22 6.86 -3.86
N ALA A 220 -11.32 6.38 -4.46
CA ALA A 220 -12.45 7.21 -4.86
C ALA A 220 -13.18 7.83 -3.64
N THR A 221 -13.32 7.07 -2.55
CA THR A 221 -13.88 7.57 -1.28
C THR A 221 -13.01 8.68 -0.69
N ILE A 222 -11.68 8.50 -0.67
CA ILE A 222 -10.75 9.53 -0.20
C ILE A 222 -10.89 10.79 -1.05
N LEU A 223 -10.97 10.66 -2.38
CA LEU A 223 -11.15 11.80 -3.28
C LEU A 223 -12.47 12.52 -2.97
N GLN A 224 -13.57 11.78 -2.85
CA GLN A 224 -14.87 12.33 -2.53
C GLN A 224 -14.85 13.12 -1.22
N GLN A 225 -14.25 12.57 -0.16
CA GLN A 225 -14.13 13.24 1.13
C GLN A 225 -13.31 14.55 1.04
N GLN A 226 -12.24 14.56 0.25
CA GLN A 226 -11.40 15.74 0.10
C GLN A 226 -12.08 16.87 -0.69
N VAL A 227 -12.98 16.55 -1.63
CA VAL A 227 -13.72 17.56 -2.39
C VAL A 227 -15.07 17.92 -1.77
N ALA A 228 -15.54 17.16 -0.78
CA ALA A 228 -16.81 17.41 -0.10
C ALA A 228 -16.88 18.81 0.55
N VAL A 229 -15.74 19.27 1.10
CA VAL A 229 -15.63 20.62 1.70
C VAL A 229 -15.99 21.73 0.71
N PHE A 230 -15.72 21.54 -0.59
CA PHE A 230 -16.08 22.55 -1.60
C PHE A 230 -17.58 22.57 -1.93
N VAL A 231 -18.31 21.48 -1.64
CA VAL A 231 -19.74 21.39 -1.85
C VAL A 231 -20.49 22.08 -0.72
N ASP A 232 -19.96 21.99 0.51
CA ASP A 232 -20.59 22.52 1.72
C ASP A 232 -20.35 24.04 1.94
N LEU A 233 -19.51 24.68 1.11
CA LEU A 233 -19.23 26.12 1.20
C LEU A 233 -20.47 27.01 1.01
N GLU A 234 -21.50 26.54 0.31
CA GLU A 234 -22.75 27.29 0.12
C GLU A 234 -23.64 27.30 1.39
N SER A 235 -23.52 26.28 2.24
CA SER A 235 -24.35 26.19 3.46
C SER A 235 -23.91 27.13 4.59
N GLU A 236 -22.64 27.49 4.64
CA GLU A 236 -22.09 28.42 5.64
C GLU A 236 -22.38 29.89 5.27
N ALA A 237 -22.43 30.22 3.98
CA ALA A 237 -22.72 31.58 3.52
C ALA A 237 -24.20 32.00 3.75
N GLU A 238 -25.14 31.08 3.86
CA GLU A 238 -26.53 31.36 4.19
C GLU A 238 -26.78 31.59 5.69
N VAL A 239 -25.87 31.14 6.56
CA VAL A 239 -26.00 31.26 8.02
C VAL A 239 -25.44 32.62 8.52
N GLU A 240 -24.51 33.25 7.82
CA GLU A 240 -23.99 34.59 8.15
C GLU A 240 -24.85 35.75 7.61
N ALA A 241 -25.92 35.48 6.83
CA ALA A 241 -26.76 36.49 6.20
C ALA A 241 -28.11 36.71 6.91
N VAL A 242 -28.31 36.18 8.15
CA VAL A 242 -29.51 36.38 8.95
C VAL A 242 -29.19 37.21 10.25
#